data_52f99c6a0fe4ffb40d033247344d8dd8
#
_entry.id   52f99c6a0fe4ffb40d033247344d8dd8
#
_cell.length_a   1.000
_cell.length_b   1.000
_cell.length_c   1.000
_cell.angle_alpha   90.00
_cell.angle_beta   90.00
_cell.angle_gamma   90.00
#
_symmetry.space_group_name_H-M   'P 1'
#
loop_
_entity.id
_entity.type
_entity.pdbx_description
1 polymer ?
#
loop_
_entity_poly.entity_id
_entity_poly.type
_entity_poly.pdbx_seq_one_letter_code
_entity_poly.pdbx_strand_id
1 'polypeptide(L)' 'MQNKTPRRTRDRILDLSLKLFNDFGEPNITTTIIAEEMSISPGNLYYHFRNKEDIVNSLFLQFEEEIN' A
#
# COMPACT_ATOMS: atom_id res chain seq x y z
N MET A 1 -8.86 -15.96 -14.18
CA MET A 1 -9.21 -16.09 -13.37
C MET A 1 -9.05 -15.40 -12.35
N GLN A 2 -9.57 -15.21 -11.66
CA GLN A 2 -9.35 -14.52 -10.74
C GLN A 2 -9.20 -15.16 -9.51
N ASN A 3 -8.48 -14.64 -8.74
CA ASN A 3 -8.14 -15.15 -7.48
C ASN A 3 -9.31 -15.15 -6.57
N LYS A 4 -9.56 -16.22 -5.95
CA LYS A 4 -10.67 -16.32 -5.03
C LYS A 4 -10.28 -16.09 -3.60
N THR A 5 -8.99 -16.09 -3.29
CA THR A 5 -8.51 -15.93 -1.93
C THR A 5 -8.64 -14.47 -1.51
N PRO A 6 -9.21 -14.17 -0.34
CA PRO A 6 -9.25 -12.78 0.13
C PRO A 6 -7.85 -12.22 0.26
N ARG A 7 -7.71 -10.96 -0.15
CA ARG A 7 -6.43 -10.28 -0.06
C ARG A 7 -6.14 -9.94 1.39
N ARG A 8 -4.88 -10.08 1.79
CA ARG A 8 -4.48 -9.68 3.12
C ARG A 8 -4.50 -8.16 3.24
N THR A 9 -4.66 -7.68 4.47
CA THR A 9 -4.67 -6.24 4.71
C THR A 9 -3.41 -5.58 4.16
N ARG A 10 -2.26 -6.24 4.35
CA ARG A 10 -1.00 -5.70 3.85
C ARG A 10 -1.05 -5.48 2.34
N ASP A 11 -1.55 -6.45 1.61
CA ASP A 11 -1.63 -6.36 0.15
C ASP A 11 -2.60 -5.28 -0.27
N ARG A 12 -3.71 -5.13 0.46
CA ARG A 12 -4.68 -4.09 0.14
C ARG A 12 -4.10 -2.70 0.37
N ILE A 13 -3.29 -2.55 1.41
CA ILE A 13 -2.61 -1.28 1.66
C ILE A 13 -1.68 -0.95 0.49
N LEU A 14 -0.93 -1.93 0.01
CA LEU A 14 -0.02 -1.71 -1.11
C LEU A 14 -0.77 -1.34 -2.38
N ASP A 15 -1.86 -2.04 -2.68
CA ASP A 15 -2.65 -1.75 -3.87
C ASP A 15 -3.22 -0.34 -3.83
N LEU A 16 -3.80 0.03 -2.70
CA LEU A 16 -4.40 1.36 -2.56
C LEU A 16 -3.33 2.44 -2.59
N SER A 17 -2.20 2.19 -1.93
CA SER A 17 -1.10 3.16 -1.93
C SER A 17 -0.62 3.42 -3.35
N LEU A 18 -0.44 2.38 -4.13
CA LEU A 18 0.00 2.53 -5.51
C LEU A 18 -1.00 3.37 -6.31
N LYS A 19 -2.29 3.09 -6.14
CA LYS A 19 -3.32 3.83 -6.84
C LYS A 19 -3.29 5.31 -6.45
N LEU A 20 -3.16 5.60 -5.16
CA LEU A 20 -3.12 6.97 -4.69
C LEU A 20 -1.85 7.68 -5.19
N PHE A 21 -0.73 7.00 -5.19
CA PHE A 21 0.51 7.58 -5.69
C PHE A 21 0.39 7.92 -7.18
N ASN A 22 -0.25 7.05 -7.94
CA ASN A 22 -0.43 7.27 -9.37
C ASN A 22 -1.43 8.39 -9.66
N ASP A 23 -2.50 8.47 -8.86
CA ASP A 23 -3.54 9.45 -9.11
C ASP A 23 -3.17 10.85 -8.66
N PHE A 24 -2.44 10.96 -7.55
CA PHE A 24 -2.18 12.26 -6.93
C PHE A 24 -0.71 12.60 -6.79
N GLY A 25 0.17 11.66 -7.07
CA GLY A 25 1.60 11.86 -6.89
C GLY A 25 2.05 11.41 -5.52
N GLU A 26 3.15 10.68 -5.49
CA GLU A 26 3.65 10.12 -4.24
C GLU A 26 3.93 11.19 -3.18
N PRO A 27 4.53 12.35 -3.51
CA PRO A 27 4.80 13.35 -2.47
C PRO A 27 3.55 13.90 -1.80
N ASN A 28 2.40 13.79 -2.45
CA ASN A 28 1.16 14.36 -1.92
C ASN A 28 0.38 13.39 -1.03
N ILE A 29 0.82 12.15 -0.93
CA ILE A 29 0.10 11.12 -0.18
C ILE A 29 0.87 10.80 1.08
N THR A 30 0.17 10.81 2.22
CA THR A 30 0.75 10.48 3.51
C THR A 30 0.16 9.18 4.02
N THR A 31 0.82 8.61 5.04
CA THR A 31 0.28 7.39 5.67
C THR A 31 -1.08 7.64 6.29
N THR A 32 -1.32 8.86 6.80
CA THR A 32 -2.63 9.21 7.35
C THR A 32 -3.71 9.11 6.28
N ILE A 33 -3.43 9.62 5.09
CA ILE A 33 -4.38 9.55 3.97
C ILE A 33 -4.65 8.10 3.61
N ILE A 34 -3.60 7.29 3.55
CA ILE A 34 -3.75 5.88 3.20
C ILE A 34 -4.63 5.18 4.24
N ALA A 35 -4.37 5.42 5.52
CA ALA A 35 -5.15 4.79 6.59
C ALA A 35 -6.62 5.21 6.50
N GLU A 36 -6.88 6.49 6.22
CA GLU A 36 -8.25 6.97 6.09
C GLU A 36 -8.95 6.29 4.93
N GLU A 37 -8.29 6.17 3.80
CA GLU A 37 -8.89 5.53 2.65
C GLU A 37 -9.16 4.05 2.88
N MET A 38 -8.33 3.41 3.69
CA MET A 38 -8.51 2.01 4.04
C MET A 38 -9.54 1.82 5.16
N SER A 39 -9.95 2.91 5.80
CA SER A 39 -10.85 2.86 6.97
C SER A 39 -10.21 2.09 8.11
N ILE A 40 -8.92 2.28 8.31
CA ILE A 40 -8.19 1.68 9.42
C ILE A 40 -7.50 2.79 10.21
N SER A 41 -7.11 2.48 11.43
CA SER A 41 -6.40 3.46 12.24
C SER A 41 -4.96 3.58 11.76
N PRO A 42 -4.31 4.73 11.99
CA PRO A 42 -2.89 4.86 11.67
C PRO A 42 -2.03 3.81 12.37
N GLY A 43 -2.39 3.44 13.60
CA GLY A 43 -1.65 2.41 14.31
C GLY A 43 -1.73 1.07 13.61
N ASN A 44 -2.90 0.74 13.05
CA ASN A 44 -3.06 -0.49 12.30
C ASN A 44 -2.18 -0.47 11.06
N LEU A 45 -2.13 0.67 10.37
CA LEU A 45 -1.25 0.80 9.22
C LEU A 45 0.21 0.59 9.61
N TYR A 46 0.65 1.22 10.71
CA TYR A 46 2.03 1.11 11.16
C TYR A 46 2.39 -0.30 11.63
N TYR A 47 1.41 -1.09 11.97
CA TYR A 47 1.66 -2.49 12.28
C TYR A 47 2.22 -3.21 11.05
N HIS A 48 1.76 -2.83 9.86
CA HIS A 48 2.19 -3.47 8.61
C HIS A 48 3.38 -2.76 7.97
N PHE A 49 3.44 -1.45 8.06
CA PHE A 49 4.49 -0.64 7.42
C PHE A 49 4.92 0.47 8.37
N ARG A 50 6.20 0.55 8.62
CA ARG A 50 6.70 1.49 9.63
C ARG A 50 6.56 2.95 9.20
N ASN A 51 6.66 3.22 7.91
CA ASN A 51 6.56 4.57 7.37
C ASN A 51 6.24 4.49 5.89
N LYS A 52 6.12 5.65 5.25
CA LYS A 52 5.75 5.68 3.84
C LYS A 52 6.85 5.06 2.97
N GLU A 53 8.10 5.25 3.33
CA GLU A 53 9.19 4.68 2.55
C GLU A 53 9.13 3.15 2.55
N ASP A 54 8.70 2.58 3.65
CA ASP A 54 8.53 1.14 3.73
C ASP A 54 7.51 0.66 2.70
N ILE A 55 6.43 1.41 2.54
CA ILE A 55 5.42 1.11 1.53
C ILE A 55 6.01 1.21 0.13
N VAL A 56 6.73 2.29 -0.13
CA VAL A 56 7.33 2.51 -1.45
C VAL A 56 8.31 1.39 -1.78
N ASN A 57 9.16 1.04 -0.83
CA ASN A 57 10.14 -0.03 -1.05
C ASN A 57 9.45 -1.36 -1.31
N SER A 58 8.36 -1.63 -0.60
CA SER A 58 7.62 -2.88 -0.80
C SER A 58 7.02 -2.93 -2.19
N LEU A 59 6.56 -1.80 -2.72
CA LEU A 59 6.03 -1.75 -4.07
C LEU A 59 7.13 -2.01 -5.10
N PHE A 60 8.33 -1.47 -4.89
CA PHE A 60 9.44 -1.75 -5.79
C PHE A 60 9.77 -3.23 -5.81
N LEU A 61 9.83 -3.87 -4.65
CA LEU A 61 10.13 -5.29 -4.57
C LEU A 61 9.05 -6.11 -5.28
N GLN A 62 7.81 -5.70 -5.15
CA GLN A 62 6.72 -6.39 -5.80
C GLN A 62 6.85 -6.33 -7.32
N PHE A 63 7.20 -5.17 -7.84
CA PHE A 63 7.41 -5.02 -9.28
C PHE A 63 8.56 -5.86 -9.77
N GLU A 64 9.65 -5.91 -9.04
CA GLU A 64 10.80 -6.72 -9.43
C GLU A 64 10.44 -8.19 -9.51
N GLU A 65 9.64 -8.65 -8.56
CA GLU A 65 9.22 -10.04 -8.57
C GLU A 65 8.36 -10.35 -9.78
N GLU A 66 7.51 -9.42 -10.16
CA GLU A 66 6.64 -9.63 -11.31
C GLU A 66 7.40 -9.68 -12.62
N ILE A 67 8.48 -8.91 -12.70
CA ILE A 67 9.28 -8.88 -13.92
C ILE A 67 10.02 -10.20 -14.12
N ASN A 68 10.44 -10.80 -13.03
CA ASN A 68 11.12 -12.08 -13.12
C ASN A 68 10.12 -13.21 -13.31
#